data_15cd07b88f3e9c5255aa2b980cdf3acd
#
_entry.id   15cd07b88f3e9c5255aa2b980cdf3acd
#
_cell.length_a   1.000
_cell.length_b   1.000
_cell.length_c   1.000
_cell.angle_alpha   90.00
_cell.angle_beta   90.00
_cell.angle_gamma   90.00
#
_symmetry.space_group_name_H-M   'P 1'
#
loop_
_entity.id
_entity.type
_entity.pdbx_description
1 polymer ?
#
loop_
_entity_poly.entity_id
_entity_poly.type
_entity_poly.pdbx_seq_one_letter_code
_entity_poly.pdbx_strand_id
1 'polypeptide(L)'
;MNCDQLRDHYDLFALEIAEQAERDEIRDHLNRGCDVCMAGVRRSLETATLIGATAPPAQPSSQLRRRILASVGEQELPSRWAPLWGLALAMTAFVVVAGYFAASSRQYAQAAARLRDQVREQAAQIGRLTEAFAILSGPRTVEASFGGVQPQPPQGKVFVNPSRGVVLIASNLPRTPADKTYEMWIIPKAAKPVPAGLFQSQDDGNAMHVQPGTVDVPSTAAIAVTVENQAGADQPTTQPLIVASLPATPR
;
A
#
# COMPACT_ATOMS: atom_id res chain seq x y z
N MET A 1 -35.54 -19.54 -23.36
CA MET A 1 -35.08 -18.15 -23.26
C MET A 1 -33.72 -18.04 -23.95
N ASN A 2 -33.31 -16.87 -24.43
CA ASN A 2 -31.96 -16.67 -24.96
C ASN A 2 -30.97 -16.27 -23.83
N CYS A 3 -29.65 -16.36 -24.09
CA CYS A 3 -28.63 -16.09 -23.07
C CYS A 3 -28.69 -14.68 -22.47
N ASP A 4 -29.12 -13.69 -23.26
CA ASP A 4 -29.23 -12.30 -22.78
C ASP A 4 -30.39 -12.13 -21.80
N GLN A 5 -31.49 -12.82 -22.03
CA GLN A 5 -32.65 -12.82 -21.13
C GLN A 5 -32.33 -13.55 -19.80
N LEU A 6 -31.49 -14.58 -19.86
CA LEU A 6 -31.08 -15.35 -18.68
C LEU A 6 -30.06 -14.63 -17.82
N ARG A 7 -29.41 -13.60 -18.35
CA ARG A 7 -28.33 -12.87 -17.63
C ARG A 7 -28.81 -12.29 -16.31
N ASP A 8 -30.00 -11.72 -16.28
CA ASP A 8 -30.57 -11.07 -15.08
C ASP A 8 -31.01 -12.08 -14.01
N HIS A 9 -31.06 -13.36 -14.37
CA HIS A 9 -31.47 -14.44 -13.49
C HIS A 9 -30.31 -15.27 -12.92
N TYR A 10 -29.04 -15.03 -13.35
CA TYR A 10 -27.89 -15.79 -12.85
C TYR A 10 -27.63 -15.59 -11.36
N ASP A 11 -27.85 -14.38 -10.84
CA ASP A 11 -27.66 -14.09 -9.43
C ASP A 11 -28.75 -14.80 -8.58
N LEU A 12 -29.98 -14.79 -9.06
CA LEU A 12 -31.08 -15.51 -8.42
C LEU A 12 -30.85 -17.03 -8.45
N PHE A 13 -30.29 -17.54 -9.55
CA PHE A 13 -29.91 -18.94 -9.68
C PHE A 13 -28.79 -19.32 -8.72
N ALA A 14 -27.77 -18.48 -8.59
CA ALA A 14 -26.62 -18.70 -7.70
C ALA A 14 -27.04 -18.67 -6.22
N LEU A 15 -28.07 -17.89 -5.89
CA LEU A 15 -28.66 -17.82 -4.53
C LEU A 15 -29.77 -18.84 -4.29
N GLU A 16 -30.06 -19.71 -5.28
CA GLU A 16 -31.11 -20.74 -5.23
C GLU A 16 -32.55 -20.20 -5.05
N ILE A 17 -32.80 -18.95 -5.37
CA ILE A 17 -34.09 -18.27 -5.24
C ILE A 17 -34.76 -17.98 -6.61
N ALA A 18 -34.15 -18.40 -7.73
CA ALA A 18 -34.75 -18.29 -9.05
C ALA A 18 -36.01 -19.14 -9.16
N GLU A 19 -36.98 -18.72 -9.99
CA GLU A 19 -38.18 -19.48 -10.27
C GLU A 19 -37.86 -20.80 -11.01
N GLN A 20 -38.76 -21.81 -10.88
CA GLN A 20 -38.49 -23.15 -11.41
C GLN A 20 -38.24 -23.15 -12.91
N ALA A 21 -39.02 -22.35 -13.68
CA ALA A 21 -38.90 -22.28 -15.12
C ALA A 21 -37.54 -21.69 -15.56
N GLU A 22 -37.08 -20.66 -14.89
CA GLU A 22 -35.78 -20.01 -15.12
C GLU A 22 -34.61 -20.94 -14.74
N ARG A 23 -34.74 -21.64 -13.62
CA ARG A 23 -33.77 -22.63 -13.16
C ARG A 23 -33.57 -23.75 -14.18
N ASP A 24 -34.64 -24.28 -14.70
CA ASP A 24 -34.59 -25.39 -15.68
C ASP A 24 -34.00 -24.90 -17.00
N GLU A 25 -34.32 -23.69 -17.44
CA GLU A 25 -33.76 -23.10 -18.67
C GLU A 25 -32.25 -22.84 -18.50
N ILE A 26 -31.80 -22.30 -17.36
CA ILE A 26 -30.37 -22.09 -17.09
C ILE A 26 -29.65 -23.44 -17.06
N ARG A 27 -30.19 -24.47 -16.36
CA ARG A 27 -29.61 -25.82 -16.33
C ARG A 27 -29.47 -26.43 -17.73
N ASP A 28 -30.48 -26.24 -18.59
CA ASP A 28 -30.42 -26.71 -19.96
C ASP A 28 -29.33 -26.05 -20.79
N HIS A 29 -29.09 -24.74 -20.58
CA HIS A 29 -27.97 -24.04 -21.22
C HIS A 29 -26.62 -24.51 -20.69
N LEU A 30 -26.49 -24.74 -19.38
CA LEU A 30 -25.28 -25.28 -18.78
C LEU A 30 -24.99 -26.72 -19.25
N ASN A 31 -26.00 -27.59 -19.33
CA ASN A 31 -25.88 -28.97 -19.83
C ASN A 31 -25.47 -29.06 -21.30
N ARG A 32 -25.85 -28.06 -22.09
CA ARG A 32 -25.43 -27.93 -23.49
C ARG A 32 -24.04 -27.32 -23.67
N GLY A 33 -23.37 -26.95 -22.59
CA GLY A 33 -22.02 -26.39 -22.61
C GLY A 33 -21.97 -24.94 -23.13
N CYS A 34 -23.01 -24.12 -22.89
CA CYS A 34 -23.02 -22.72 -23.33
C CYS A 34 -22.01 -21.87 -22.54
N ASP A 35 -20.93 -21.44 -23.21
CA ASP A 35 -19.84 -20.66 -22.59
C ASP A 35 -20.32 -19.37 -21.92
N VAL A 36 -21.29 -18.69 -22.54
CA VAL A 36 -21.85 -17.42 -22.02
C VAL A 36 -22.55 -17.67 -20.68
N CYS A 37 -23.42 -18.70 -20.63
CA CYS A 37 -24.15 -19.01 -19.39
C CYS A 37 -23.21 -19.59 -18.32
N MET A 38 -22.24 -20.43 -18.69
CA MET A 38 -21.23 -20.94 -17.75
C MET A 38 -20.40 -19.83 -17.14
N ALA A 39 -19.95 -18.87 -17.94
CA ALA A 39 -19.16 -17.73 -17.44
C ALA A 39 -20.03 -16.80 -16.57
N GLY A 40 -21.28 -16.57 -16.94
CA GLY A 40 -22.23 -15.76 -16.17
C GLY A 40 -22.52 -16.37 -14.80
N VAL A 41 -22.98 -17.62 -14.80
CA VAL A 41 -23.31 -18.35 -13.55
C VAL A 41 -22.09 -18.48 -12.63
N ARG A 42 -20.88 -18.74 -13.19
CA ARG A 42 -19.66 -18.79 -12.39
C ARG A 42 -19.43 -17.48 -11.64
N ARG A 43 -19.55 -16.34 -12.32
CA ARG A 43 -19.37 -15.00 -11.70
C ARG A 43 -20.40 -14.76 -10.60
N SER A 44 -21.63 -15.13 -10.82
CA SER A 44 -22.70 -15.00 -9.82
C SER A 44 -22.47 -15.91 -8.60
N LEU A 45 -21.97 -17.13 -8.79
CA LEU A 45 -21.57 -18.02 -7.72
C LEU A 45 -20.38 -17.49 -6.92
N GLU A 46 -19.41 -16.86 -7.56
CA GLU A 46 -18.28 -16.19 -6.87
C GLU A 46 -18.80 -15.06 -5.98
N THR A 47 -19.75 -14.26 -6.48
CA THR A 47 -20.40 -13.20 -5.68
C THR A 47 -21.21 -13.78 -4.53
N ALA A 48 -22.00 -14.81 -4.76
CA ALA A 48 -22.78 -15.49 -3.72
C ALA A 48 -21.88 -16.10 -2.63
N THR A 49 -20.72 -16.65 -3.00
CA THR A 49 -19.72 -17.16 -2.03
C THR A 49 -19.13 -16.05 -1.16
N LEU A 50 -18.85 -14.88 -1.73
CA LEU A 50 -18.38 -13.72 -0.96
C LEU A 50 -19.43 -13.23 0.04
N ILE A 51 -20.70 -13.19 -0.38
CA ILE A 51 -21.83 -12.87 0.52
C ILE A 51 -21.94 -13.94 1.62
N GLY A 52 -21.86 -15.22 1.26
CA GLY A 52 -21.91 -16.33 2.21
C GLY A 52 -20.77 -16.30 3.24
N ALA A 53 -19.58 -15.80 2.86
CA ALA A 53 -18.45 -15.65 3.77
C ALA A 53 -18.66 -14.59 4.87
N THR A 54 -19.63 -13.69 4.69
CA THR A 54 -20.01 -12.69 5.71
C THR A 54 -21.04 -13.23 6.70
N ALA A 55 -21.64 -14.39 6.43
CA ALA A 55 -22.62 -15.00 7.33
C ALA A 55 -21.93 -15.54 8.59
N PRO A 56 -22.61 -15.49 9.75
CA PRO A 56 -22.08 -16.10 10.96
C PRO A 56 -21.87 -17.60 10.75
N PRO A 57 -20.78 -18.19 11.28
CA PRO A 57 -20.48 -19.60 11.10
C PRO A 57 -21.61 -20.47 11.70
N ALA A 58 -22.24 -21.26 10.85
CA ALA A 58 -23.24 -22.22 11.28
C ALA A 58 -22.60 -23.61 11.44
N GLN A 59 -22.81 -24.27 12.57
CA GLN A 59 -22.36 -25.64 12.76
C GLN A 59 -23.44 -26.61 12.24
N PRO A 60 -23.12 -27.44 11.24
CA PRO A 60 -24.05 -28.44 10.76
C PRO A 60 -24.34 -29.50 11.85
N SER A 61 -25.56 -30.04 11.85
CA SER A 61 -25.92 -31.10 12.81
C SER A 61 -24.99 -32.31 12.62
N SER A 62 -24.71 -33.01 13.73
CA SER A 62 -23.89 -34.22 13.70
C SER A 62 -24.51 -35.33 12.82
N GLN A 63 -25.81 -35.28 12.60
CA GLN A 63 -26.53 -36.23 11.74
C GLN A 63 -26.31 -35.91 10.26
N LEU A 64 -26.29 -34.63 9.86
CA LEU A 64 -25.99 -34.22 8.49
C LEU A 64 -24.54 -34.54 8.14
N ARG A 65 -23.61 -34.25 9.06
CA ARG A 65 -22.18 -34.57 8.87
C ARG A 65 -21.98 -36.07 8.66
N ARG A 66 -22.67 -36.94 9.47
CA ARG A 66 -22.59 -38.39 9.30
C ARG A 66 -23.16 -38.85 7.95
N ARG A 67 -24.28 -38.28 7.49
CA ARG A 67 -24.87 -38.61 6.17
C ARG A 67 -23.91 -38.26 5.02
N ILE A 68 -23.32 -37.08 5.06
CA ILE A 68 -22.36 -36.66 4.02
C ILE A 68 -21.12 -37.56 4.05
N LEU A 69 -20.58 -37.85 5.23
CA LEU A 69 -19.43 -38.76 5.34
C LEU A 69 -19.77 -40.17 4.90
N ALA A 70 -20.97 -40.70 5.19
CA ALA A 70 -21.43 -41.99 4.72
C ALA A 70 -21.64 -42.04 3.20
N SER A 71 -22.11 -40.95 2.58
CA SER A 71 -22.28 -40.87 1.12
C SER A 71 -20.97 -40.80 0.32
N VAL A 72 -19.92 -40.36 0.96
CA VAL A 72 -18.56 -40.27 0.33
C VAL A 72 -17.72 -41.49 0.71
N GLY A 73 -18.08 -42.23 1.75
CA GLY A 73 -17.29 -43.30 2.34
C GLY A 73 -17.73 -44.76 2.01
N GLU A 74 -18.85 -44.98 1.27
CA GLU A 74 -19.25 -46.33 0.84
C GLU A 74 -18.57 -46.72 -0.49
N GLN A 75 -17.27 -46.82 -0.50
CA GLN A 75 -16.57 -47.81 -1.28
C GLN A 75 -16.12 -48.90 -0.30
N GLU A 76 -16.76 -50.07 -0.36
CA GLU A 76 -16.33 -51.25 0.35
C GLU A 76 -14.84 -51.51 0.12
N LEU A 77 -14.03 -51.22 1.13
CA LEU A 77 -12.63 -51.63 1.13
C LEU A 77 -12.61 -53.18 1.23
N PRO A 78 -12.01 -53.88 0.27
CA PRO A 78 -11.86 -55.34 0.34
C PRO A 78 -11.08 -55.70 1.62
N SER A 79 -11.67 -56.61 2.37
CA SER A 79 -11.21 -57.19 3.60
C SER A 79 -9.70 -57.57 3.58
N ARG A 80 -9.00 -57.15 4.62
CA ARG A 80 -7.87 -57.86 5.25
C ARG A 80 -6.73 -58.32 4.35
N TRP A 81 -5.65 -57.60 4.41
CA TRP A 81 -4.33 -57.81 3.79
C TRP A 81 -4.00 -56.76 2.75
N ALA A 82 -4.20 -55.47 3.06
CA ALA A 82 -3.51 -54.43 2.37
C ALA A 82 -2.01 -54.54 2.77
N PRO A 83 -1.09 -54.79 1.88
CA PRO A 83 0.32 -54.86 2.21
C PRO A 83 0.77 -53.52 2.76
N LEU A 84 1.71 -53.53 3.70
CA LEU A 84 2.34 -52.35 4.35
C LEU A 84 2.78 -51.26 3.36
N TRP A 85 2.90 -51.59 2.11
CA TRP A 85 3.17 -50.69 0.96
C TRP A 85 2.07 -49.68 0.69
N GLY A 86 0.79 -49.97 0.95
CA GLY A 86 -0.30 -49.04 0.81
C GLY A 86 -0.23 -47.90 1.83
N LEU A 87 0.21 -48.24 3.06
CA LEU A 87 0.41 -47.24 4.12
C LEU A 87 1.59 -46.30 3.79
N ALA A 88 2.68 -46.82 3.22
CA ALA A 88 3.83 -46.04 2.82
C ALA A 88 3.48 -45.05 1.68
N LEU A 89 2.68 -45.50 0.70
CA LEU A 89 2.19 -44.65 -0.41
C LEU A 89 1.23 -43.56 0.10
N ALA A 90 0.35 -43.87 1.03
CA ALA A 90 -0.55 -42.90 1.64
C ALA A 90 0.22 -41.85 2.45
N MET A 91 1.24 -42.28 3.21
CA MET A 91 2.11 -41.37 3.96
C MET A 91 2.95 -40.47 3.05
N THR A 92 3.50 -40.99 1.97
CA THR A 92 4.26 -40.16 1.01
C THR A 92 3.34 -39.16 0.30
N ALA A 93 2.14 -39.57 -0.12
CA ALA A 93 1.15 -38.67 -0.69
C ALA A 93 0.74 -37.57 0.31
N PHE A 94 0.50 -37.92 1.57
CA PHE A 94 0.19 -36.97 2.63
C PHE A 94 1.33 -35.95 2.86
N VAL A 95 2.58 -36.42 2.93
CA VAL A 95 3.76 -35.55 3.09
C VAL A 95 3.91 -34.60 1.89
N VAL A 96 3.72 -35.08 0.67
CA VAL A 96 3.78 -34.24 -0.53
C VAL A 96 2.66 -33.19 -0.52
N VAL A 97 1.44 -33.59 -0.22
CA VAL A 97 0.30 -32.67 -0.15
C VAL A 97 0.50 -31.65 0.98
N ALA A 98 0.90 -32.10 2.17
CA ALA A 98 1.19 -31.23 3.29
C ALA A 98 2.34 -30.25 2.98
N GLY A 99 3.39 -30.74 2.33
CA GLY A 99 4.52 -29.92 1.85
C GLY A 99 4.07 -28.86 0.83
N TYR A 100 3.22 -29.26 -0.13
CA TYR A 100 2.64 -28.32 -1.11
C TYR A 100 1.79 -27.25 -0.43
N PHE A 101 0.92 -27.63 0.50
CA PHE A 101 0.12 -26.64 1.26
C PHE A 101 0.97 -25.75 2.15
N ALA A 102 2.01 -26.29 2.79
CA ALA A 102 2.95 -25.49 3.57
C ALA A 102 3.77 -24.52 2.71
N ALA A 103 4.19 -24.94 1.53
CA ALA A 103 4.90 -24.08 0.58
C ALA A 103 3.97 -22.98 0.02
N SER A 104 2.76 -23.33 -0.38
CA SER A 104 1.79 -22.37 -0.90
C SER A 104 1.37 -21.37 0.17
N SER A 105 1.12 -21.79 1.40
CA SER A 105 0.77 -20.88 2.50
C SER A 105 1.89 -19.87 2.80
N ARG A 106 3.16 -20.30 2.71
CA ARG A 106 4.32 -19.39 2.83
C ARG A 106 4.38 -18.37 1.69
N GLN A 107 4.10 -18.79 0.46
CA GLN A 107 4.06 -17.88 -0.69
C GLN A 107 2.96 -16.84 -0.54
N TYR A 108 1.75 -17.23 -0.14
CA TYR A 108 0.66 -16.30 0.13
C TYR A 108 0.97 -15.35 1.28
N ALA A 109 1.58 -15.84 2.37
CA ALA A 109 1.99 -15.00 3.48
C ALA A 109 3.04 -13.96 3.05
N GLN A 110 4.02 -14.37 2.23
CA GLN A 110 5.04 -13.46 1.69
C GLN A 110 4.44 -12.44 0.72
N ALA A 111 3.52 -12.86 -0.15
CA ALA A 111 2.82 -11.96 -1.05
C ALA A 111 1.99 -10.92 -0.27
N ALA A 112 1.26 -11.36 0.75
CA ALA A 112 0.49 -10.48 1.62
C ALA A 112 1.38 -9.51 2.41
N ALA A 113 2.56 -9.95 2.87
CA ALA A 113 3.53 -9.07 3.52
C ALA A 113 4.04 -7.98 2.56
N ARG A 114 4.45 -8.36 1.34
CA ARG A 114 4.90 -7.42 0.31
C ARG A 114 3.82 -6.38 -0.04
N LEU A 115 2.56 -6.82 -0.21
CA LEU A 115 1.45 -5.90 -0.47
C LEU A 115 1.25 -4.92 0.70
N ARG A 116 1.32 -5.41 1.94
CA ARG A 116 1.20 -4.54 3.12
C ARG A 116 2.32 -3.50 3.18
N ASP A 117 3.53 -3.89 2.85
CA ASP A 117 4.67 -2.96 2.83
C ASP A 117 4.50 -1.92 1.72
N GLN A 118 4.07 -2.32 0.52
CA GLN A 118 3.74 -1.39 -0.56
C GLN A 118 2.64 -0.40 -0.18
N VAL A 119 1.55 -0.88 0.45
CA VAL A 119 0.47 0.00 0.92
C VAL A 119 0.97 0.98 1.98
N ARG A 120 1.82 0.54 2.91
CA ARG A 120 2.43 1.42 3.92
C ARG A 120 3.33 2.49 3.29
N GLU A 121 4.13 2.10 2.32
CA GLU A 121 5.01 3.02 1.61
C GLU A 121 4.20 4.07 0.82
N GLN A 122 3.17 3.64 0.09
CA GLN A 122 2.26 4.56 -0.61
C GLN A 122 1.52 5.48 0.37
N ALA A 123 1.05 4.96 1.49
CA ALA A 123 0.39 5.77 2.52
C ALA A 123 1.35 6.81 3.12
N ALA A 124 2.61 6.45 3.34
CA ALA A 124 3.64 7.38 3.81
C ALA A 124 3.95 8.47 2.78
N GLN A 125 3.99 8.13 1.48
CA GLN A 125 4.17 9.10 0.41
C GLN A 125 2.99 10.07 0.33
N ILE A 126 1.75 9.55 0.35
CA ILE A 126 0.55 10.39 0.37
C ILE A 126 0.54 11.29 1.60
N GLY A 127 0.91 10.76 2.78
CA GLY A 127 1.02 11.54 4.00
C GLY A 127 1.98 12.72 3.87
N ARG A 128 3.18 12.51 3.32
CA ARG A 128 4.17 13.58 3.07
C ARG A 128 3.65 14.64 2.11
N LEU A 129 3.01 14.24 1.02
CA LEU A 129 2.43 15.17 0.04
C LEU A 129 1.28 15.98 0.65
N THR A 130 0.42 15.33 1.42
CA THR A 130 -0.68 16.00 2.12
C THR A 130 -0.16 17.02 3.14
N GLU A 131 0.90 16.68 3.86
CA GLU A 131 1.55 17.57 4.82
C GLU A 131 2.22 18.75 4.12
N ALA A 132 2.96 18.50 3.03
CA ALA A 132 3.52 19.57 2.20
C ALA A 132 2.42 20.50 1.69
N PHE A 133 1.35 19.96 1.15
CA PHE A 133 0.21 20.74 0.67
C PHE A 133 -0.44 21.57 1.80
N ALA A 134 -0.58 20.99 2.98
CA ALA A 134 -1.14 21.69 4.13
C ALA A 134 -0.26 22.85 4.61
N ILE A 135 1.08 22.74 4.48
CA ILE A 135 2.00 23.84 4.76
C ILE A 135 1.90 24.91 3.68
N LEU A 136 1.91 24.51 2.40
CA LEU A 136 1.84 25.42 1.25
C LEU A 136 0.55 26.24 1.22
N SER A 137 -0.60 25.59 1.45
CA SER A 137 -1.92 26.22 1.41
C SER A 137 -2.35 26.84 2.73
N GLY A 138 -1.57 26.69 3.78
CA GLY A 138 -1.91 27.15 5.12
C GLY A 138 -1.99 28.68 5.21
N PRO A 139 -2.93 29.24 6.00
CA PRO A 139 -2.95 30.66 6.27
C PRO A 139 -1.65 31.06 6.99
N ARG A 140 -1.13 32.25 6.69
CA ARG A 140 0.12 32.80 7.25
C ARG A 140 1.40 32.05 6.81
N THR A 141 1.35 31.26 5.76
CA THR A 141 2.55 30.68 5.16
C THR A 141 3.38 31.79 4.51
N VAL A 142 4.64 31.86 4.87
CA VAL A 142 5.62 32.80 4.31
C VAL A 142 6.44 32.08 3.28
N GLU A 143 6.57 32.68 2.10
CA GLU A 143 7.41 32.18 1.01
C GLU A 143 8.73 32.95 0.95
N ALA A 144 9.82 32.24 0.76
CA ALA A 144 11.12 32.80 0.45
C ALA A 144 11.73 32.04 -0.74
N SER A 145 12.25 32.78 -1.72
CA SER A 145 12.92 32.20 -2.88
C SER A 145 14.43 32.25 -2.69
N PHE A 146 15.14 31.30 -3.26
CA PHE A 146 16.59 31.30 -3.34
C PHE A 146 17.03 30.94 -4.76
N GLY A 147 18.19 31.37 -5.13
CA GLY A 147 18.80 31.15 -6.44
C GLY A 147 19.80 32.25 -6.71
N GLY A 148 20.89 31.94 -7.39
CA GLY A 148 21.97 32.85 -7.63
C GLY A 148 22.19 33.17 -9.12
N VAL A 149 23.12 34.06 -9.38
CA VAL A 149 23.53 34.53 -10.71
C VAL A 149 24.57 33.61 -11.40
N GLN A 150 24.94 32.49 -10.75
CA GLN A 150 25.89 31.50 -11.28
C GLN A 150 25.26 30.67 -12.39
N PRO A 151 26.07 30.08 -13.32
CA PRO A 151 25.52 29.39 -14.50
C PRO A 151 24.84 28.04 -14.20
N GLN A 152 24.19 27.79 -13.17
CA GLN A 152 23.30 26.70 -12.73
C GLN A 152 23.34 26.55 -11.21
N PRO A 153 23.00 27.61 -10.45
CA PRO A 153 22.95 27.49 -9.00
C PRO A 153 21.78 26.64 -8.58
N PRO A 154 21.81 26.04 -7.38
CA PRO A 154 20.59 25.57 -6.73
C PRO A 154 19.57 26.70 -6.66
N GLN A 155 18.34 26.40 -7.06
CA GLN A 155 17.25 27.37 -7.07
C GLN A 155 15.98 26.74 -6.53
N GLY A 156 15.08 27.54 -6.00
CA GLY A 156 13.82 27.05 -5.49
C GLY A 156 13.14 27.98 -4.50
N LYS A 157 12.29 27.39 -3.69
CA LYS A 157 11.46 28.10 -2.73
C LYS A 157 11.40 27.37 -1.39
N VAL A 158 11.29 28.17 -0.34
CA VAL A 158 11.00 27.68 1.00
C VAL A 158 9.68 28.28 1.45
N PHE A 159 8.82 27.44 2.00
CA PHE A 159 7.54 27.82 2.56
C PHE A 159 7.57 27.54 4.05
N VAL A 160 7.34 28.54 4.86
CA VAL A 160 7.35 28.43 6.33
C VAL A 160 5.97 28.78 6.87
N ASN A 161 5.32 27.81 7.50
CA ASN A 161 4.07 28.00 8.21
C ASN A 161 4.30 27.95 9.73
N PRO A 162 3.87 28.96 10.49
CA PRO A 162 4.15 29.02 11.94
C PRO A 162 3.67 27.81 12.74
N SER A 163 2.57 27.20 12.33
CA SER A 163 1.93 26.09 13.08
C SER A 163 2.09 24.72 12.45
N ARG A 164 2.62 24.64 11.21
CA ARG A 164 2.69 23.38 10.46
C ARG A 164 4.11 22.96 10.09
N GLY A 165 5.06 23.92 9.98
CA GLY A 165 6.46 23.60 9.67
C GLY A 165 7.00 24.26 8.42
N VAL A 166 8.00 23.62 7.82
CA VAL A 166 8.75 24.12 6.66
C VAL A 166 8.67 23.13 5.50
N VAL A 167 8.46 23.64 4.29
CA VAL A 167 8.66 22.91 3.04
C VAL A 167 9.75 23.59 2.22
N LEU A 168 10.77 22.83 1.85
CA LEU A 168 11.78 23.22 0.88
C LEU A 168 11.50 22.51 -0.44
N ILE A 169 11.48 23.28 -1.53
CA ILE A 169 11.45 22.76 -2.90
C ILE A 169 12.66 23.33 -3.62
N ALA A 170 13.54 22.46 -4.07
CA ALA A 170 14.80 22.85 -4.70
C ALA A 170 15.00 22.10 -6.02
N SER A 171 15.72 22.75 -6.94
CA SER A 171 16.20 22.16 -8.19
C SER A 171 17.68 22.52 -8.42
N ASN A 172 18.33 21.79 -9.32
CA ASN A 172 19.77 21.88 -9.58
C ASN A 172 20.66 21.60 -8.36
N LEU A 173 20.21 20.74 -7.45
CA LEU A 173 21.05 20.28 -6.35
C LEU A 173 22.05 19.24 -6.87
N PRO A 174 23.37 19.43 -6.65
CA PRO A 174 24.37 18.42 -6.95
C PRO A 174 24.07 17.10 -6.24
N ARG A 175 24.46 15.97 -6.81
CA ARG A 175 24.44 14.70 -6.05
C ARG A 175 25.43 14.77 -4.92
N THR A 176 25.01 14.38 -3.74
CA THR A 176 25.91 14.22 -2.60
C THR A 176 26.74 12.93 -2.75
N PRO A 177 28.01 12.90 -2.29
CA PRO A 177 28.75 11.66 -2.11
C PRO A 177 28.00 10.65 -1.23
N ALA A 178 28.36 9.38 -1.31
CA ALA A 178 27.64 8.30 -0.62
C ALA A 178 27.64 8.42 0.92
N ASP A 179 28.64 9.12 1.49
CA ASP A 179 28.78 9.37 2.93
C ASP A 179 28.23 10.74 3.38
N LYS A 180 27.60 11.47 2.45
CA LYS A 180 27.07 12.82 2.69
C LYS A 180 25.57 12.90 2.45
N THR A 181 24.98 13.89 3.07
CA THR A 181 23.55 14.22 2.96
C THR A 181 23.34 15.73 2.99
N TYR A 182 22.23 16.19 2.50
CA TYR A 182 21.77 17.55 2.74
C TYR A 182 21.13 17.65 4.12
N GLU A 183 21.42 18.72 4.82
CA GLU A 183 20.75 19.06 6.07
C GLU A 183 20.14 20.45 5.98
N MET A 184 18.86 20.54 6.31
CA MET A 184 18.14 21.81 6.38
C MET A 184 18.26 22.39 7.79
N TRP A 185 18.40 23.68 7.86
CA TRP A 185 18.56 24.46 9.10
C TRP A 185 17.58 25.60 9.18
N ILE A 186 16.97 25.77 10.34
CA ILE A 186 16.28 27.00 10.71
C ILE A 186 17.31 27.91 11.37
N ILE A 187 17.51 29.10 10.82
CA ILE A 187 18.47 30.09 11.32
C ILE A 187 17.70 31.17 12.08
N PRO A 188 17.72 31.15 13.42
CA PRO A 188 17.12 32.21 14.21
C PRO A 188 17.94 33.51 14.14
N LYS A 189 17.31 34.67 14.41
CA LYS A 189 17.97 35.99 14.41
C LYS A 189 19.01 36.17 15.53
N ALA A 190 18.80 35.50 16.66
CA ALA A 190 19.60 35.71 17.88
C ALA A 190 20.02 34.40 18.58
N ALA A 191 19.99 33.27 17.87
CA ALA A 191 20.36 31.97 18.41
C ALA A 191 21.13 31.13 17.38
N LYS A 192 21.64 29.97 17.80
CA LYS A 192 22.34 29.03 16.92
C LYS A 192 21.38 28.42 15.91
N PRO A 193 21.88 27.98 14.74
CA PRO A 193 21.12 27.19 13.79
C PRO A 193 20.50 25.96 14.43
N VAL A 194 19.26 25.65 14.07
CA VAL A 194 18.52 24.49 14.58
C VAL A 194 18.36 23.52 13.43
N PRO A 195 18.74 22.24 13.60
CA PRO A 195 18.56 21.22 12.56
C PRO A 195 17.08 21.01 12.24
N ALA A 196 16.78 20.93 10.94
CA ALA A 196 15.41 20.83 10.42
C ALA A 196 15.28 19.67 9.41
N GLY A 197 16.08 18.64 9.58
CA GLY A 197 16.00 17.36 8.90
C GLY A 197 17.00 17.15 7.78
N LEU A 198 17.18 15.87 7.47
CA LEU A 198 18.10 15.37 6.46
C LEU A 198 17.34 14.98 5.19
N PHE A 199 17.93 15.20 4.02
CA PHE A 199 17.33 14.80 2.76
C PHE A 199 18.38 14.56 1.68
N GLN A 200 17.96 13.96 0.58
CA GLN A 200 18.79 13.74 -0.61
C GLN A 200 18.14 14.39 -1.83
N SER A 201 18.94 14.76 -2.82
CA SER A 201 18.43 15.13 -4.14
C SER A 201 18.05 13.86 -4.93
N GLN A 202 17.05 13.99 -5.78
CA GLN A 202 16.72 12.97 -6.78
C GLN A 202 17.77 12.98 -7.91
N ASP A 203 17.69 11.98 -8.78
CA ASP A 203 18.64 11.84 -9.90
C ASP A 203 18.63 13.01 -10.89
N ASP A 204 17.50 13.71 -10.96
CA ASP A 204 17.30 14.92 -11.78
C ASP A 204 17.76 16.23 -11.08
N GLY A 205 18.33 16.13 -9.88
CA GLY A 205 18.74 17.28 -9.08
C GLY A 205 17.59 17.99 -8.36
N ASN A 206 16.38 17.46 -8.39
CA ASN A 206 15.26 17.99 -7.64
C ASN A 206 15.25 17.45 -6.21
N ALA A 207 14.72 18.22 -5.27
CA ALA A 207 14.44 17.78 -3.92
C ALA A 207 13.21 18.49 -3.36
N MET A 208 12.43 17.74 -2.58
CA MET A 208 11.40 18.27 -1.73
C MET A 208 11.61 17.71 -0.32
N HIS A 209 11.77 18.62 0.65
CA HIS A 209 11.89 18.23 2.05
C HIS A 209 10.81 18.91 2.87
N VAL A 210 10.18 18.15 3.77
CA VAL A 210 9.12 18.61 4.66
C VAL A 210 9.57 18.40 6.10
N GLN A 211 9.66 19.47 6.86
CA GLN A 211 9.91 19.45 8.30
C GLN A 211 8.64 19.88 9.02
N PRO A 212 7.89 18.94 9.58
CA PRO A 212 6.71 19.29 10.37
C PRO A 212 7.11 19.89 11.72
N GLY A 213 6.24 20.72 12.26
CA GLY A 213 6.44 21.32 13.58
C GLY A 213 6.04 22.78 13.63
N THR A 214 6.23 23.41 14.79
CA THR A 214 6.00 24.85 14.95
C THR A 214 7.27 25.63 14.67
N VAL A 215 7.16 26.74 13.97
CA VAL A 215 8.30 27.62 13.64
C VAL A 215 7.95 29.05 14.05
N ASP A 216 8.80 29.65 14.85
CA ASP A 216 8.66 31.08 15.19
C ASP A 216 9.19 31.93 14.02
N VAL A 217 8.30 32.22 13.07
CA VAL A 217 8.64 32.98 11.86
C VAL A 217 9.20 34.36 12.18
N PRO A 218 8.64 35.16 13.13
CA PRO A 218 9.20 36.47 13.52
C PRO A 218 10.65 36.39 14.01
N SER A 219 11.04 35.34 14.72
CA SER A 219 12.41 35.16 15.23
C SER A 219 13.35 34.44 14.26
N THR A 220 12.86 33.90 13.14
CA THR A 220 13.65 33.22 12.13
C THR A 220 14.21 34.24 11.12
N ALA A 221 15.50 34.18 10.86
CA ALA A 221 16.17 35.02 9.86
C ALA A 221 16.14 34.39 8.48
N ALA A 222 16.45 33.08 8.41
CA ALA A 222 16.58 32.36 7.14
C ALA A 222 16.38 30.85 7.34
N ILE A 223 16.15 30.16 6.23
CA ILE A 223 16.32 28.72 6.13
C ILE A 223 17.57 28.47 5.29
N ALA A 224 18.46 27.61 5.76
CA ALA A 224 19.68 27.25 5.07
C ALA A 224 19.78 25.74 4.80
N VAL A 225 20.61 25.37 3.81
CA VAL A 225 20.94 23.97 3.53
C VAL A 225 22.45 23.82 3.40
N THR A 226 23.01 22.85 4.10
CA THR A 226 24.43 22.47 4.02
C THR A 226 24.59 21.04 3.56
N VAL A 227 25.81 20.63 3.26
CA VAL A 227 26.19 19.24 2.97
C VAL A 227 26.91 18.68 4.20
N GLU A 228 26.28 17.76 4.90
CA GLU A 228 26.77 17.21 6.16
C GLU A 228 27.09 15.70 6.03
N ASN A 229 27.59 15.11 7.09
CA ASN A 229 27.74 13.66 7.15
C ASN A 229 26.36 12.97 7.14
N GLN A 230 26.31 11.72 6.75
CA GLN A 230 25.05 10.94 6.62
C GLN A 230 24.21 10.91 7.90
N ALA A 231 24.82 11.03 9.08
CA ALA A 231 24.14 11.10 10.36
C ALA A 231 23.62 12.51 10.72
N GLY A 232 23.92 13.52 9.90
CA GLY A 232 23.68 14.92 10.24
C GLY A 232 24.73 15.52 11.17
N ALA A 233 24.49 16.73 11.64
CA ALA A 233 25.34 17.47 12.56
C ALA A 233 24.52 18.28 13.57
N ASP A 234 25.10 18.58 14.73
CA ASP A 234 24.46 19.45 15.74
C ASP A 234 24.53 20.95 15.34
N GLN A 235 25.50 21.29 14.50
CA GLN A 235 25.71 22.64 13.94
C GLN A 235 26.26 22.49 12.52
N PRO A 236 26.00 23.44 11.60
CA PRO A 236 26.51 23.40 10.24
C PRO A 236 28.05 23.25 10.24
N THR A 237 28.55 22.21 9.55
CA THR A 237 30.01 21.96 9.44
C THR A 237 30.55 22.44 8.10
N THR A 238 29.69 22.71 7.13
CA THR A 238 30.07 23.24 5.82
C THR A 238 29.40 24.59 5.54
N GLN A 239 29.89 25.28 4.52
CA GLN A 239 29.24 26.50 4.06
C GLN A 239 27.85 26.19 3.47
N PRO A 240 26.84 27.04 3.74
CA PRO A 240 25.51 26.84 3.19
C PRO A 240 25.52 26.89 1.66
N LEU A 241 24.97 25.87 1.03
CA LEU A 241 24.73 25.82 -0.41
C LEU A 241 23.50 26.64 -0.80
N ILE A 242 22.52 26.70 0.11
CA ILE A 242 21.27 27.46 -0.02
C ILE A 242 21.10 28.33 1.21
N VAL A 243 20.68 29.57 0.99
CA VAL A 243 20.18 30.47 2.04
C VAL A 243 18.94 31.18 1.50
N ALA A 244 17.80 30.90 2.11
CA ALA A 244 16.54 31.57 1.83
C ALA A 244 16.21 32.52 2.99
N SER A 245 16.46 33.80 2.82
CA SER A 245 16.13 34.81 3.82
C SER A 245 14.61 35.01 3.88
N LEU A 246 14.05 34.94 5.07
CA LEU A 246 12.63 35.22 5.27
C LEU A 246 12.36 36.72 5.23
N PRO A 247 11.28 37.18 4.59
CA PRO A 247 10.91 38.57 4.59
C PRO A 247 10.62 39.02 6.04
N ALA A 248 11.06 40.23 6.39
CA ALA A 248 10.68 40.82 7.67
C ALA A 248 9.15 40.96 7.69
N THR A 249 8.50 40.28 8.63
CA THR A 249 7.05 40.40 8.80
C THR A 249 6.71 41.88 9.04
N PRO A 250 5.90 42.52 8.20
CA PRO A 250 5.43 43.87 8.52
C PRO A 250 4.66 43.81 9.85
N ARG A 251 5.00 44.72 10.75
CA ARG A 251 4.32 44.91 12.05
C ARG A 251 2.88 45.31 11.84
#